data_b9dfe32b5e12e10cc1d584473082161f
#
_entry.id   b9dfe32b5e12e10cc1d584473082161f
#
_cell.length_a   1.000
_cell.length_b   1.000
_cell.length_c   1.000
_cell.angle_alpha   90.00
_cell.angle_beta   90.00
_cell.angle_gamma   90.00
#
_symmetry.space_group_name_H-M   'P 1'
#
loop_
_entity.id
_entity.type
_entity.pdbx_description
1 polymer ?
#
loop_
_entity_poly.entity_id
_entity_poly.type
_entity_poly.pdbx_seq_one_letter_code
_entity_poly.pdbx_strand_id
1 'polypeptide(L)'
;MKQLEGRVAVVTGGASGIGLALARALAAEGMKLVIADVEATALEVATGSLRDSGAAAIGVVTDVSDADSVEALAAATYAEFGACHLLCNNAGVGAPSAKVWETTVNDWKWVHGVNVMGVVNGILAFVPRMIEAGEEGHVVNTSSGDGGISPMPAASVYAASKAAVSCVTECLAAQLESEGTALRASIFYPSGGLLRTGLWTADRNRPAELAREKPRATKAMTVEDLEAMAKKGGHELKFQDLDELAQVVVQGVRDETFVIMIDRESMGPTLRDRAEHLEAGALPAHAGPMG
;
A
#
# COMPACT_ATOMS: atom_id res chain seq x y z
N MET A 1 18.50 -3.60 1.59
CA MET A 1 18.70 -4.52 2.75
C MET A 1 18.97 -5.91 2.23
N LYS A 2 20.19 -6.44 2.39
CA LYS A 2 20.63 -7.69 1.73
C LYS A 2 20.29 -8.95 2.53
N GLN A 3 20.35 -8.88 3.86
CA GLN A 3 20.04 -10.00 4.74
C GLN A 3 18.69 -9.79 5.38
N LEU A 4 17.78 -10.76 5.19
CA LEU A 4 16.42 -10.73 5.73
C LEU A 4 16.25 -11.68 6.91
N GLU A 5 16.95 -12.82 6.91
CA GLU A 5 16.85 -13.86 7.95
C GLU A 5 17.10 -13.28 9.35
N GLY A 6 16.20 -13.58 10.27
CA GLY A 6 16.23 -13.13 11.66
C GLY A 6 15.84 -11.64 11.86
N ARG A 7 15.70 -10.85 10.80
CA ARG A 7 15.27 -9.46 10.86
C ARG A 7 13.77 -9.35 11.12
N VAL A 8 13.31 -8.19 11.58
CA VAL A 8 11.91 -7.94 11.95
C VAL A 8 11.23 -7.10 10.88
N ALA A 9 10.10 -7.58 10.36
CA ALA A 9 9.25 -6.85 9.43
C ALA A 9 7.89 -6.52 10.06
N VAL A 10 7.43 -5.29 9.82
CA VAL A 10 6.07 -4.83 10.13
C VAL A 10 5.31 -4.65 8.83
N VAL A 11 4.11 -5.25 8.71
CA VAL A 11 3.26 -5.14 7.52
C VAL A 11 1.87 -4.67 7.93
N THR A 12 1.49 -3.45 7.54
CA THR A 12 0.13 -2.93 7.75
C THR A 12 -0.82 -3.41 6.65
N GLY A 13 -2.09 -3.65 6.99
CA GLY A 13 -3.04 -4.33 6.09
C GLY A 13 -2.62 -5.78 5.83
N GLY A 14 -2.02 -6.43 6.85
CA GLY A 14 -1.36 -7.74 6.75
C GLY A 14 -2.30 -8.93 6.84
N ALA A 15 -3.59 -8.73 7.10
CA ALA A 15 -4.56 -9.83 7.25
C ALA A 15 -5.10 -10.36 5.92
N SER A 16 -4.91 -9.64 4.81
CA SER A 16 -5.46 -10.04 3.51
C SER A 16 -4.67 -9.48 2.32
N GLY A 17 -5.02 -9.92 1.12
CA GLY A 17 -4.52 -9.34 -0.13
C GLY A 17 -3.00 -9.28 -0.23
N ILE A 18 -2.49 -8.16 -0.74
CA ILE A 18 -1.04 -7.91 -0.92
C ILE A 18 -0.29 -8.00 0.42
N GLY A 19 -0.85 -7.43 1.50
CA GLY A 19 -0.19 -7.44 2.81
C GLY A 19 0.05 -8.85 3.35
N LEU A 20 -0.93 -9.75 3.20
CA LEU A 20 -0.77 -11.14 3.59
C LEU A 20 0.22 -11.90 2.69
N ALA A 21 0.20 -11.65 1.39
CA ALA A 21 1.19 -12.21 0.48
C ALA A 21 2.61 -11.74 0.81
N LEU A 22 2.79 -10.45 1.12
CA LEU A 22 4.06 -9.90 1.61
C LEU A 22 4.50 -10.58 2.92
N ALA A 23 3.59 -10.72 3.89
CA ALA A 23 3.91 -11.38 5.15
C ALA A 23 4.38 -12.82 4.94
N ARG A 24 3.73 -13.59 4.06
CA ARG A 24 4.15 -14.95 3.70
C ARG A 24 5.52 -14.98 3.02
N ALA A 25 5.74 -14.10 2.06
CA ALA A 25 7.03 -14.02 1.36
C ALA A 25 8.17 -13.67 2.32
N LEU A 26 7.97 -12.72 3.23
CA LEU A 26 8.94 -12.33 4.24
C LEU A 26 9.17 -13.41 5.30
N ALA A 27 8.11 -14.17 5.66
CA ALA A 27 8.24 -15.35 6.51
C ALA A 27 9.11 -16.43 5.87
N ALA A 28 8.94 -16.69 4.58
CA ALA A 28 9.76 -17.63 3.83
C ALA A 28 11.25 -17.23 3.77
N GLU A 29 11.55 -15.93 3.89
CA GLU A 29 12.89 -15.38 4.02
C GLU A 29 13.46 -15.45 5.45
N GLY A 30 12.73 -16.06 6.39
CA GLY A 30 13.15 -16.20 7.78
C GLY A 30 13.00 -14.94 8.62
N MET A 31 12.22 -13.96 8.18
CA MET A 31 11.94 -12.75 8.97
C MET A 31 10.96 -13.04 10.11
N LYS A 32 11.11 -12.32 11.22
CA LYS A 32 10.11 -12.22 12.29
C LYS A 32 9.04 -11.21 11.87
N LEU A 33 7.77 -11.54 12.08
CA LEU A 33 6.65 -10.79 11.50
C LEU A 33 5.80 -10.10 12.57
N VAL A 34 5.50 -8.83 12.34
CA VAL A 34 4.38 -8.14 13.00
C VAL A 34 3.39 -7.77 11.89
N ILE A 35 2.23 -8.40 11.87
CA ILE A 35 1.18 -8.03 10.94
C ILE A 35 0.12 -7.22 11.67
N ALA A 36 -0.29 -6.12 11.05
CA ALA A 36 -1.26 -5.18 11.60
C ALA A 36 -2.45 -5.04 10.67
N ASP A 37 -3.66 -5.07 11.21
CA ASP A 37 -4.89 -4.88 10.44
C ASP A 37 -6.00 -4.39 11.37
N VAL A 38 -7.00 -3.72 10.82
CA VAL A 38 -8.20 -3.29 11.54
C VAL A 38 -9.20 -4.44 11.74
N GLU A 39 -9.13 -5.47 10.89
CA GLU A 39 -10.03 -6.63 10.91
C GLU A 39 -9.51 -7.73 11.86
N ALA A 40 -9.83 -7.64 13.15
CA ALA A 40 -9.30 -8.50 14.20
C ALA A 40 -9.42 -10.02 13.89
N THR A 41 -10.57 -10.48 13.40
CA THR A 41 -10.80 -11.90 13.08
C THR A 41 -9.92 -12.37 11.92
N ALA A 42 -9.82 -11.58 10.85
CA ALA A 42 -8.96 -11.91 9.71
C ALA A 42 -7.47 -11.90 10.13
N LEU A 43 -7.09 -10.95 10.99
CA LEU A 43 -5.75 -10.83 11.54
C LEU A 43 -5.36 -12.04 12.38
N GLU A 44 -6.25 -12.53 13.23
CA GLU A 44 -6.03 -13.74 14.04
C GLU A 44 -5.78 -14.97 13.15
N VAL A 45 -6.62 -15.18 12.13
CA VAL A 45 -6.48 -16.28 11.16
C VAL A 45 -5.16 -16.17 10.40
N ALA A 46 -4.81 -14.97 9.89
CA ALA A 46 -3.57 -14.75 9.16
C ALA A 46 -2.33 -14.99 10.03
N THR A 47 -2.34 -14.47 11.27
CA THR A 47 -1.26 -14.68 12.24
C THR A 47 -1.09 -16.17 12.60
N GLY A 48 -2.20 -16.87 12.82
CA GLY A 48 -2.20 -18.32 13.07
C GLY A 48 -1.56 -19.08 11.90
N SER A 49 -1.98 -18.79 10.67
CA SER A 49 -1.42 -19.41 9.47
C SER A 49 0.09 -19.19 9.30
N LEU A 50 0.59 -17.99 9.64
CA LEU A 50 2.03 -17.69 9.61
C LEU A 50 2.79 -18.50 10.66
N ARG A 51 2.25 -18.61 11.87
CA ARG A 51 2.84 -19.44 12.95
C ARG A 51 2.85 -20.92 12.60
N ASP A 52 1.77 -21.43 12.02
CA ASP A 52 1.65 -22.81 11.58
C ASP A 52 2.68 -23.16 10.48
N SER A 53 3.10 -22.17 9.68
CA SER A 53 4.19 -22.31 8.71
C SER A 53 5.59 -22.22 9.33
N GLY A 54 5.68 -22.02 10.67
CA GLY A 54 6.93 -21.95 11.41
C GLY A 54 7.49 -20.52 11.58
N ALA A 55 6.78 -19.49 11.15
CA ALA A 55 7.24 -18.12 11.32
C ALA A 55 7.03 -17.60 12.75
N ALA A 56 8.00 -16.84 13.27
CA ALA A 56 7.80 -16.04 14.47
C ALA A 56 6.93 -14.82 14.11
N ALA A 57 5.65 -14.87 14.45
CA ALA A 57 4.69 -13.84 14.04
C ALA A 57 3.76 -13.40 15.17
N ILE A 58 3.47 -12.11 15.26
CA ILE A 58 2.38 -11.55 16.08
C ILE A 58 1.43 -10.72 15.21
N GLY A 59 0.16 -10.68 15.63
CA GLY A 59 -0.87 -9.82 15.04
C GLY A 59 -1.23 -8.70 16.02
N VAL A 60 -1.30 -7.46 15.55
CA VAL A 60 -1.69 -6.30 16.34
C VAL A 60 -2.86 -5.61 15.64
N VAL A 61 -4.03 -5.56 16.31
CA VAL A 61 -5.19 -4.83 15.77
C VAL A 61 -4.85 -3.35 15.72
N THR A 62 -4.89 -2.76 14.52
CA THR A 62 -4.41 -1.41 14.29
C THR A 62 -5.27 -0.68 13.26
N ASP A 63 -5.80 0.47 13.62
CA ASP A 63 -6.29 1.47 12.68
C ASP A 63 -5.14 2.40 12.32
N VAL A 64 -4.63 2.30 11.09
CA VAL A 64 -3.49 3.12 10.64
C VAL A 64 -3.84 4.61 10.54
N SER A 65 -5.12 4.98 10.46
CA SER A 65 -5.55 6.38 10.44
C SER A 65 -5.47 7.06 11.81
N ASP A 66 -5.34 6.26 12.88
CA ASP A 66 -5.17 6.72 14.26
C ASP A 66 -3.68 6.63 14.68
N ALA A 67 -3.09 7.78 14.98
CA ALA A 67 -1.68 7.87 15.37
C ALA A 67 -1.37 7.10 16.67
N ASP A 68 -2.28 7.12 17.64
CA ASP A 68 -2.10 6.40 18.92
C ASP A 68 -2.15 4.89 18.70
N SER A 69 -3.01 4.43 17.79
CA SER A 69 -3.07 3.01 17.39
C SER A 69 -1.77 2.55 16.71
N VAL A 70 -1.17 3.38 15.85
CA VAL A 70 0.10 3.07 15.19
C VAL A 70 1.28 3.14 16.18
N GLU A 71 1.25 4.07 17.14
CA GLU A 71 2.24 4.11 18.21
C GLU A 71 2.18 2.85 19.10
N ALA A 72 0.97 2.35 19.40
CA ALA A 72 0.78 1.08 20.10
C ALA A 72 1.32 -0.12 19.29
N LEU A 73 1.15 -0.11 17.95
CA LEU A 73 1.77 -1.10 17.06
C LEU A 73 3.29 -1.08 17.16
N ALA A 74 3.90 0.12 17.14
CA ALA A 74 5.34 0.26 17.31
C ALA A 74 5.78 -0.27 18.69
N ALA A 75 5.12 0.15 19.77
CA ALA A 75 5.42 -0.33 21.11
C ALA A 75 5.36 -1.88 21.21
N ALA A 76 4.33 -2.49 20.66
CA ALA A 76 4.20 -3.95 20.63
C ALA A 76 5.33 -4.63 19.81
N THR A 77 5.71 -4.05 18.68
CA THR A 77 6.80 -4.53 17.84
C THR A 77 8.13 -4.56 18.59
N TYR A 78 8.47 -3.44 19.23
CA TYR A 78 9.73 -3.35 19.99
C TYR A 78 9.72 -4.15 21.29
N ALA A 79 8.57 -4.29 21.93
CA ALA A 79 8.43 -5.16 23.12
C ALA A 79 8.64 -6.64 22.80
N GLU A 80 8.14 -7.11 21.65
CA GLU A 80 8.22 -8.52 21.26
C GLU A 80 9.59 -8.87 20.65
N PHE A 81 10.07 -8.06 19.72
CA PHE A 81 11.23 -8.39 18.89
C PHE A 81 12.43 -7.47 19.07
N GLY A 82 12.29 -6.39 19.81
CA GLY A 82 13.36 -5.44 20.11
C GLY A 82 13.77 -4.50 18.97
N ALA A 83 13.23 -4.69 17.76
CA ALA A 83 13.64 -3.93 16.57
C ALA A 83 12.54 -3.90 15.51
N CYS A 84 12.67 -2.98 14.54
CA CYS A 84 12.01 -3.00 13.24
C CYS A 84 13.07 -2.72 12.17
N HIS A 85 13.21 -3.62 11.19
CA HIS A 85 14.18 -3.50 10.10
C HIS A 85 13.49 -3.24 8.75
N LEU A 86 12.27 -3.76 8.58
CA LEU A 86 11.47 -3.53 7.39
C LEU A 86 10.07 -3.04 7.79
N LEU A 87 9.72 -1.83 7.38
CA LEU A 87 8.38 -1.29 7.54
C LEU A 87 7.66 -1.29 6.19
N CYS A 88 6.60 -2.09 6.05
CA CYS A 88 5.72 -2.09 4.88
C CYS A 88 4.41 -1.36 5.22
N ASN A 89 4.32 -0.08 4.89
CA ASN A 89 3.09 0.70 4.94
C ASN A 89 2.22 0.32 3.73
N ASN A 90 1.43 -0.75 3.91
CA ASN A 90 0.64 -1.33 2.82
C ASN A 90 -0.87 -1.15 3.00
N ALA A 91 -1.37 -0.93 4.21
CA ALA A 91 -2.79 -0.70 4.45
C ALA A 91 -3.36 0.38 3.53
N GLY A 92 -4.53 0.13 2.96
CA GLY A 92 -5.16 1.07 2.05
C GLY A 92 -6.59 0.72 1.73
N VAL A 93 -7.36 1.74 1.38
CA VAL A 93 -8.77 1.63 1.00
C VAL A 93 -9.01 2.30 -0.35
N GLY A 94 -9.97 1.76 -1.12
CA GLY A 94 -10.42 2.35 -2.37
C GLY A 94 -11.39 3.50 -2.14
N ALA A 95 -11.56 4.33 -3.17
CA ALA A 95 -12.61 5.34 -3.21
C ALA A 95 -13.70 4.93 -4.21
N PRO A 96 -14.96 5.40 -4.03
CA PRO A 96 -15.97 5.23 -5.04
C PRO A 96 -15.56 5.89 -6.36
N SER A 97 -15.83 5.23 -7.50
CA SER A 97 -15.76 5.90 -8.80
C SER A 97 -16.81 7.00 -8.85
N ALA A 98 -16.35 8.25 -9.03
CA ALA A 98 -17.20 9.43 -9.10
C ALA A 98 -16.43 10.60 -9.73
N LYS A 99 -17.16 11.56 -10.31
CA LYS A 99 -16.57 12.84 -10.65
C LYS A 99 -16.19 13.60 -9.38
N VAL A 100 -15.14 14.42 -9.42
CA VAL A 100 -14.64 15.14 -8.23
C VAL A 100 -15.76 15.87 -7.48
N TRP A 101 -16.66 16.53 -8.18
CA TRP A 101 -17.78 17.31 -7.59
C TRP A 101 -18.96 16.46 -7.11
N GLU A 102 -18.93 15.14 -7.34
CA GLU A 102 -19.91 14.17 -6.82
C GLU A 102 -19.38 13.41 -5.60
N THR A 103 -18.09 13.59 -5.26
CA THR A 103 -17.49 13.05 -4.03
C THR A 103 -17.98 13.80 -2.80
N THR A 104 -17.79 13.24 -1.63
CA THR A 104 -18.17 13.87 -0.37
C THR A 104 -16.95 14.15 0.50
N VAL A 105 -17.05 15.12 1.42
CA VAL A 105 -15.93 15.44 2.33
C VAL A 105 -15.50 14.22 3.13
N ASN A 106 -16.45 13.36 3.52
CA ASN A 106 -16.15 12.13 4.24
C ASN A 106 -15.41 11.08 3.37
N ASP A 107 -15.59 11.09 2.04
CA ASP A 107 -14.76 10.25 1.14
C ASP A 107 -13.29 10.67 1.23
N TRP A 108 -13.02 11.99 1.19
CA TRP A 108 -11.67 12.54 1.29
C TRP A 108 -11.06 12.27 2.67
N LYS A 109 -11.80 12.52 3.74
CA LYS A 109 -11.33 12.28 5.11
C LYS A 109 -10.95 10.81 5.33
N TRP A 110 -11.82 9.89 4.95
CA TRP A 110 -11.59 8.47 5.15
C TRP A 110 -10.41 7.94 4.33
N VAL A 111 -10.43 8.18 3.01
CA VAL A 111 -9.39 7.64 2.11
C VAL A 111 -8.03 8.25 2.42
N HIS A 112 -7.95 9.56 2.66
CA HIS A 112 -6.69 10.21 3.04
C HIS A 112 -6.26 9.83 4.46
N GLY A 113 -7.20 9.65 5.38
CA GLY A 113 -6.91 9.14 6.73
C GLY A 113 -6.18 7.80 6.69
N VAL A 114 -6.69 6.85 5.91
CA VAL A 114 -6.07 5.53 5.80
C VAL A 114 -4.83 5.57 4.89
N ASN A 115 -4.98 6.03 3.64
CA ASN A 115 -3.92 5.86 2.63
C ASN A 115 -2.73 6.79 2.82
N VAL A 116 -2.96 8.04 3.30
CA VAL A 116 -1.90 9.04 3.47
C VAL A 116 -1.45 9.10 4.92
N MET A 117 -2.39 9.38 5.84
CA MET A 117 -2.03 9.50 7.26
C MET A 117 -1.55 8.16 7.82
N GLY A 118 -2.09 7.03 7.37
CA GLY A 118 -1.57 5.72 7.75
C GLY A 118 -0.09 5.52 7.41
N VAL A 119 0.34 5.97 6.23
CA VAL A 119 1.76 5.97 5.84
C VAL A 119 2.56 6.94 6.70
N VAL A 120 2.05 8.16 6.90
CA VAL A 120 2.70 9.19 7.73
C VAL A 120 2.84 8.72 9.18
N ASN A 121 1.78 8.17 9.78
CA ASN A 121 1.81 7.63 11.14
C ASN A 121 2.84 6.49 11.27
N GLY A 122 2.90 5.58 10.29
CA GLY A 122 3.93 4.54 10.25
C GLY A 122 5.35 5.12 10.20
N ILE A 123 5.60 6.12 9.36
CA ILE A 123 6.89 6.80 9.29
C ILE A 123 7.23 7.45 10.64
N LEU A 124 6.30 8.20 11.23
CA LEU A 124 6.54 8.92 12.48
C LEU A 124 6.79 7.98 13.67
N ALA A 125 6.09 6.85 13.74
CA ALA A 125 6.24 5.90 14.82
C ALA A 125 7.51 5.02 14.71
N PHE A 126 7.92 4.63 13.51
CA PHE A 126 8.98 3.67 13.31
C PHE A 126 10.32 4.27 12.87
N VAL A 127 10.33 5.21 11.93
CA VAL A 127 11.58 5.69 11.32
C VAL A 127 12.54 6.32 12.33
N PRO A 128 12.11 7.18 13.29
CA PRO A 128 13.02 7.70 14.30
C PRO A 128 13.70 6.61 15.12
N ARG A 129 12.95 5.56 15.51
CA ARG A 129 13.48 4.41 16.26
C ARG A 129 14.45 3.57 15.42
N MET A 130 14.15 3.39 14.14
CA MET A 130 15.03 2.70 13.19
C MET A 130 16.33 3.45 12.97
N ILE A 131 16.29 4.80 12.89
CA ILE A 131 17.48 5.65 12.79
C ILE A 131 18.33 5.57 14.06
N GLU A 132 17.69 5.64 15.23
CA GLU A 132 18.37 5.54 16.54
C GLU A 132 19.08 4.19 16.71
N ALA A 133 18.48 3.11 16.23
CA ALA A 133 19.09 1.78 16.24
C ALA A 133 20.38 1.69 15.38
N GLY A 134 20.50 2.53 14.36
CA GLY A 134 21.69 2.59 13.47
C GLY A 134 21.89 1.34 12.62
N GLU A 135 20.91 0.44 12.57
CA GLU A 135 20.98 -0.79 11.78
C GLU A 135 20.46 -0.56 10.35
N GLU A 136 20.89 -1.44 9.43
CA GLU A 136 20.35 -1.49 8.08
C GLU A 136 18.84 -1.74 8.11
N GLY A 137 18.07 -0.90 7.43
CA GLY A 137 16.62 -1.02 7.39
C GLY A 137 16.00 -0.46 6.13
N HIS A 138 14.72 -0.76 5.93
CA HIS A 138 13.99 -0.36 4.73
C HIS A 138 12.55 0.01 5.03
N VAL A 139 12.05 1.05 4.38
CA VAL A 139 10.63 1.46 4.40
C VAL A 139 10.05 1.26 3.01
N VAL A 140 8.98 0.47 2.90
CA VAL A 140 8.23 0.28 1.65
C VAL A 140 6.85 0.88 1.80
N ASN A 141 6.54 1.90 0.99
CA ASN A 141 5.22 2.53 0.97
C ASN A 141 4.45 2.10 -0.29
N THR A 142 3.29 1.48 -0.08
CA THR A 142 2.43 1.02 -1.17
C THR A 142 1.62 2.17 -1.75
N SER A 143 2.02 2.63 -2.93
CA SER A 143 1.29 3.60 -3.74
C SER A 143 0.42 2.90 -4.79
N SER A 144 0.22 3.49 -5.94
CA SER A 144 -0.47 2.94 -7.11
C SER A 144 -0.01 3.68 -8.37
N GLY A 145 0.00 3.02 -9.51
CA GLY A 145 0.12 3.69 -10.80
C GLY A 145 -0.95 4.78 -10.97
N ASP A 146 -2.16 4.51 -10.42
CA ASP A 146 -3.26 5.48 -10.35
C ASP A 146 -2.97 6.57 -9.32
N GLY A 147 -2.49 7.70 -9.77
CA GLY A 147 -2.10 8.84 -8.96
C GLY A 147 -0.58 9.01 -8.85
N GLY A 148 0.18 7.96 -8.58
CA GLY A 148 1.63 8.05 -8.47
C GLY A 148 2.32 8.26 -9.82
N ILE A 149 1.81 7.62 -10.88
CA ILE A 149 2.34 7.74 -12.25
C ILE A 149 1.43 8.66 -13.08
N SER A 150 0.14 8.38 -13.09
CA SER A 150 -0.85 9.16 -13.83
C SER A 150 -2.16 9.27 -13.04
N PRO A 151 -2.82 10.44 -13.03
CA PRO A 151 -4.14 10.57 -12.40
C PRO A 151 -5.16 9.64 -13.06
N MET A 152 -6.04 9.02 -12.26
CA MET A 152 -7.21 8.30 -12.74
C MET A 152 -8.46 9.18 -12.55
N PRO A 153 -9.07 9.72 -13.63
CA PRO A 153 -10.19 10.65 -13.51
C PRO A 153 -11.40 10.06 -12.79
N ALA A 154 -11.67 8.76 -12.95
CA ALA A 154 -12.81 8.10 -12.33
C ALA A 154 -12.63 7.83 -10.82
N ALA A 155 -11.41 7.92 -10.28
CA ALA A 155 -11.08 7.62 -8.89
C ALA A 155 -10.25 8.73 -8.23
N SER A 156 -10.65 9.98 -8.41
CA SER A 156 -9.88 11.17 -8.03
C SER A 156 -9.42 11.19 -6.57
N VAL A 157 -10.26 10.78 -5.62
CA VAL A 157 -9.92 10.75 -4.19
C VAL A 157 -8.79 9.73 -3.93
N TYR A 158 -8.91 8.54 -4.52
CA TYR A 158 -7.89 7.50 -4.42
C TYR A 158 -6.59 7.93 -5.11
N ALA A 159 -6.68 8.40 -6.36
CA ALA A 159 -5.52 8.85 -7.12
C ALA A 159 -4.75 9.97 -6.41
N ALA A 160 -5.46 10.96 -5.83
CA ALA A 160 -4.84 12.02 -5.05
C ALA A 160 -4.11 11.47 -3.81
N SER A 161 -4.72 10.49 -3.11
CA SER A 161 -4.08 9.86 -1.96
C SER A 161 -2.79 9.11 -2.34
N LYS A 162 -2.79 8.40 -3.47
CA LYS A 162 -1.62 7.65 -3.93
C LYS A 162 -0.52 8.55 -4.51
N ALA A 163 -0.88 9.68 -5.14
CA ALA A 163 0.09 10.73 -5.50
C ALA A 163 0.78 11.31 -4.25
N ALA A 164 0.03 11.57 -3.18
CA ALA A 164 0.59 12.04 -1.92
C ALA A 164 1.56 11.02 -1.30
N VAL A 165 1.22 9.73 -1.30
CA VAL A 165 2.12 8.66 -0.82
C VAL A 165 3.42 8.62 -1.62
N SER A 166 3.35 8.76 -2.96
CA SER A 166 4.54 8.81 -3.81
C SER A 166 5.44 10.00 -3.44
N CYS A 167 4.86 11.20 -3.33
CA CYS A 167 5.59 12.41 -2.96
C CYS A 167 6.25 12.28 -1.57
N VAL A 168 5.51 11.82 -0.55
CA VAL A 168 6.06 11.61 0.81
C VAL A 168 7.22 10.62 0.78
N THR A 169 7.12 9.55 -0.02
CA THR A 169 8.17 8.54 -0.09
C THR A 169 9.43 9.06 -0.79
N GLU A 170 9.30 9.88 -1.84
CA GLU A 170 10.42 10.55 -2.48
C GLU A 170 11.14 11.48 -1.50
N CYS A 171 10.37 12.29 -0.75
CA CYS A 171 10.94 13.16 0.30
C CYS A 171 11.67 12.34 1.37
N LEU A 172 11.06 11.26 1.87
CA LEU A 172 11.67 10.38 2.87
C LEU A 172 12.98 9.79 2.37
N ALA A 173 12.99 9.24 1.15
CA ALA A 173 14.19 8.63 0.57
C ALA A 173 15.35 9.64 0.47
N ALA A 174 15.06 10.85 -0.05
CA ALA A 174 16.06 11.92 -0.16
C ALA A 174 16.58 12.39 1.22
N GLN A 175 15.70 12.47 2.23
CA GLN A 175 16.10 12.84 3.60
C GLN A 175 16.98 11.77 4.25
N LEU A 176 16.60 10.49 4.14
CA LEU A 176 17.40 9.38 4.68
C LEU A 176 18.80 9.30 4.05
N GLU A 177 18.89 9.58 2.76
CA GLU A 177 20.17 9.65 2.04
C GLU A 177 21.00 10.86 2.49
N SER A 178 20.39 12.06 2.56
CA SER A 178 21.08 13.28 2.95
C SER A 178 21.61 13.27 4.38
N GLU A 179 20.91 12.59 5.30
CA GLU A 179 21.34 12.38 6.68
C GLU A 179 22.35 11.24 6.83
N GLY A 180 22.67 10.53 5.76
CA GLY A 180 23.63 9.41 5.77
C GLY A 180 23.20 8.23 6.62
N THR A 181 21.90 8.02 6.78
CA THR A 181 21.36 6.90 7.55
C THR A 181 21.60 5.56 6.87
N ALA A 182 21.53 4.46 7.65
CA ALA A 182 21.56 3.10 7.11
C ALA A 182 20.21 2.65 6.53
N LEU A 183 19.20 3.54 6.52
CA LEU A 183 17.86 3.24 6.04
C LEU A 183 17.71 3.59 4.56
N ARG A 184 16.80 2.85 3.90
CA ARG A 184 16.33 3.14 2.54
C ARG A 184 14.81 3.24 2.52
N ALA A 185 14.27 3.93 1.52
CA ALA A 185 12.83 3.95 1.29
C ALA A 185 12.52 3.64 -0.17
N SER A 186 11.41 2.93 -0.40
CA SER A 186 10.93 2.54 -1.73
C SER A 186 9.44 2.83 -1.90
N ILE A 187 9.07 3.19 -3.10
CA ILE A 187 7.67 3.21 -3.53
C ILE A 187 7.35 1.86 -4.18
N PHE A 188 6.30 1.21 -3.71
CA PHE A 188 5.75 0.04 -4.38
C PHE A 188 4.52 0.43 -5.20
N TYR A 189 4.56 0.16 -6.50
CA TYR A 189 3.43 0.27 -7.42
C TYR A 189 2.95 -1.13 -7.79
N PRO A 190 1.88 -1.66 -7.15
CA PRO A 190 1.27 -2.92 -7.58
C PRO A 190 0.84 -2.82 -9.05
N SER A 191 1.32 -3.73 -9.89
CA SER A 191 1.18 -3.69 -11.34
C SER A 191 1.07 -5.09 -11.95
N GLY A 192 0.87 -5.19 -13.25
CA GLY A 192 0.81 -6.47 -13.98
C GLY A 192 -0.61 -6.94 -14.30
N GLY A 193 -1.64 -6.33 -13.74
CA GLY A 193 -3.04 -6.69 -13.99
C GLY A 193 -3.98 -6.25 -12.87
N LEU A 194 -5.22 -6.69 -12.93
CA LEU A 194 -6.19 -6.51 -11.85
C LEU A 194 -5.77 -7.33 -10.62
N LEU A 195 -6.11 -6.83 -9.44
CA LEU A 195 -5.76 -7.46 -8.18
C LEU A 195 -7.02 -7.92 -7.44
N ARG A 196 -7.04 -9.20 -7.06
CA ARG A 196 -8.10 -9.76 -6.20
C ARG A 196 -7.78 -9.44 -4.76
N THR A 197 -8.16 -8.23 -4.31
CA THR A 197 -7.91 -7.76 -2.95
C THR A 197 -9.19 -7.22 -2.31
N GLY A 198 -9.15 -7.02 -0.99
CA GLY A 198 -10.22 -6.38 -0.23
C GLY A 198 -10.46 -4.90 -0.60
N LEU A 199 -9.65 -4.31 -1.48
CA LEU A 199 -9.79 -2.92 -1.93
C LEU A 199 -11.15 -2.67 -2.61
N TRP A 200 -11.67 -3.66 -3.35
CA TRP A 200 -12.96 -3.57 -4.04
C TRP A 200 -14.16 -3.49 -3.10
N THR A 201 -14.01 -3.98 -1.88
CA THR A 201 -15.05 -4.01 -0.85
C THR A 201 -14.61 -3.22 0.40
N ALA A 202 -13.72 -2.24 0.23
CA ALA A 202 -13.12 -1.50 1.34
C ALA A 202 -14.15 -0.77 2.23
N ASP A 203 -15.31 -0.39 1.69
CA ASP A 203 -16.39 0.27 2.44
C ASP A 203 -16.88 -0.52 3.68
N ARG A 204 -16.63 -1.85 3.76
CA ARG A 204 -16.94 -2.66 4.95
C ARG A 204 -16.22 -2.18 6.21
N ASN A 205 -15.07 -1.53 6.04
CA ASN A 205 -14.24 -0.99 7.12
C ASN A 205 -14.40 0.52 7.28
N ARG A 206 -15.37 1.14 6.57
CA ARG A 206 -15.60 2.57 6.66
C ARG A 206 -16.27 2.92 8.00
N PRO A 207 -15.67 3.80 8.83
CA PRO A 207 -16.28 4.21 10.09
C PRO A 207 -17.64 4.88 9.88
N ALA A 208 -18.57 4.65 10.81
CA ALA A 208 -19.93 5.19 10.71
C ALA A 208 -19.95 6.73 10.70
N GLU A 209 -19.07 7.38 11.45
CA GLU A 209 -18.90 8.83 11.51
C GLU A 209 -18.38 9.43 10.19
N LEU A 210 -17.72 8.62 9.37
CA LEU A 210 -17.27 8.98 8.02
C LEU A 210 -18.18 8.42 6.93
N ALA A 211 -19.41 8.01 7.28
CA ALA A 211 -20.40 7.61 6.28
C ALA A 211 -20.60 8.72 5.24
N ARG A 212 -20.90 8.33 4.00
CA ARG A 212 -21.11 9.31 2.91
C ARG A 212 -22.32 10.20 3.23
N GLU A 213 -22.17 11.49 3.05
CA GLU A 213 -23.23 12.48 3.21
C GLU A 213 -24.28 12.40 2.08
N LYS A 214 -23.92 11.76 0.96
CA LYS A 214 -24.79 11.55 -0.20
C LYS A 214 -24.68 10.11 -0.72
N PRO A 215 -25.78 9.48 -1.14
CA PRO A 215 -25.73 8.18 -1.80
C PRO A 215 -24.80 8.19 -3.01
N ARG A 216 -24.25 7.03 -3.36
CA ARG A 216 -23.51 6.88 -4.64
C ARG A 216 -24.48 6.99 -5.80
N ALA A 217 -24.04 7.65 -6.89
CA ALA A 217 -24.78 7.68 -8.14
C ALA A 217 -24.83 6.27 -8.79
N THR A 218 -23.78 5.46 -8.59
CA THR A 218 -23.67 4.11 -9.11
C THR A 218 -23.34 3.11 -7.98
N LYS A 219 -23.80 1.88 -8.12
CA LYS A 219 -23.42 0.78 -7.22
C LYS A 219 -21.90 0.58 -7.27
N ALA A 220 -21.29 0.26 -6.11
CA ALA A 220 -19.91 -0.18 -6.09
C ALA A 220 -19.78 -1.45 -6.95
N MET A 221 -18.79 -1.48 -7.81
CA MET A 221 -18.49 -2.61 -8.66
C MET A 221 -17.58 -3.57 -7.90
N THR A 222 -17.92 -4.85 -7.87
CA THR A 222 -17.06 -5.88 -7.30
C THR A 222 -16.20 -6.51 -8.39
N VAL A 223 -15.24 -7.35 -8.00
CA VAL A 223 -14.44 -8.13 -8.98
C VAL A 223 -15.35 -9.04 -9.80
N GLU A 224 -16.34 -9.65 -9.15
CA GLU A 224 -17.29 -10.54 -9.79
C GLU A 224 -18.19 -9.80 -10.81
N ASP A 225 -18.59 -8.55 -10.49
CA ASP A 225 -19.32 -7.68 -11.42
C ASP A 225 -18.47 -7.39 -12.66
N LEU A 226 -17.17 -7.09 -12.47
CA LEU A 226 -16.22 -6.85 -13.56
C LEU A 226 -16.01 -8.09 -14.44
N GLU A 227 -15.83 -9.26 -13.82
CA GLU A 227 -15.69 -10.53 -14.54
C GLU A 227 -16.94 -10.86 -15.37
N ALA A 228 -18.12 -10.64 -14.78
CA ALA A 228 -19.38 -10.86 -15.47
C ALA A 228 -19.54 -9.92 -16.69
N MET A 229 -19.14 -8.65 -16.54
CA MET A 229 -19.16 -7.67 -17.64
C MET A 229 -18.16 -8.03 -18.74
N ALA A 230 -16.92 -8.37 -18.39
CA ALA A 230 -15.88 -8.75 -19.34
C ALA A 230 -16.29 -10.00 -20.12
N LYS A 231 -16.79 -11.03 -19.44
CA LYS A 231 -17.28 -12.26 -20.06
C LYS A 231 -18.44 -11.99 -21.03
N LYS A 232 -19.35 -11.08 -20.66
CA LYS A 232 -20.47 -10.67 -21.53
C LYS A 232 -19.98 -9.93 -22.77
N GLY A 233 -18.87 -9.18 -22.65
CA GLY A 233 -18.19 -8.49 -23.74
C GLY A 233 -17.25 -9.38 -24.57
N GLY A 234 -17.11 -10.67 -24.25
CA GLY A 234 -16.18 -11.60 -24.93
C GLY A 234 -14.70 -11.38 -24.56
N HIS A 235 -14.43 -10.71 -23.43
CA HIS A 235 -13.09 -10.45 -22.94
C HIS A 235 -12.81 -11.28 -21.67
N GLU A 236 -11.55 -11.64 -21.47
CA GLU A 236 -11.06 -12.26 -20.25
C GLU A 236 -10.22 -11.24 -19.46
N LEU A 237 -10.51 -11.11 -18.16
CA LEU A 237 -9.73 -10.24 -17.28
C LEU A 237 -8.45 -10.95 -16.85
N LYS A 238 -7.34 -10.26 -16.97
CA LYS A 238 -6.05 -10.74 -16.45
C LYS A 238 -5.90 -10.28 -15.00
N PHE A 239 -5.76 -11.24 -14.09
CA PHE A 239 -5.41 -10.99 -12.69
C PHE A 239 -3.94 -11.26 -12.46
N GLN A 240 -3.32 -10.38 -11.67
CA GLN A 240 -1.95 -10.57 -11.22
C GLN A 240 -1.93 -11.44 -9.97
N ASP A 241 -0.99 -12.37 -9.94
CA ASP A 241 -0.72 -13.19 -8.75
C ASP A 241 -0.12 -12.33 -7.64
N LEU A 242 -0.69 -12.41 -6.43
CA LEU A 242 -0.26 -11.60 -5.29
C LEU A 242 1.04 -12.12 -4.67
N ASP A 243 1.31 -13.43 -4.75
CA ASP A 243 2.55 -14.01 -4.23
C ASP A 243 3.71 -13.62 -5.16
N GLU A 244 3.49 -13.56 -6.48
CA GLU A 244 4.47 -13.03 -7.44
C GLU A 244 4.78 -11.55 -7.17
N LEU A 245 3.75 -10.73 -6.92
CA LEU A 245 3.93 -9.33 -6.51
C LEU A 245 4.75 -9.20 -5.22
N ALA A 246 4.49 -10.06 -4.24
CA ALA A 246 5.24 -10.07 -2.99
C ALA A 246 6.72 -10.38 -3.20
N GLN A 247 7.05 -11.33 -4.09
CA GLN A 247 8.44 -11.64 -4.45
C GLN A 247 9.14 -10.46 -5.11
N VAL A 248 8.44 -9.69 -5.96
CA VAL A 248 8.99 -8.44 -6.55
C VAL A 248 9.33 -7.42 -5.45
N VAL A 249 8.52 -7.32 -4.39
CA VAL A 249 8.84 -6.43 -3.26
C VAL A 249 10.05 -6.94 -2.48
N VAL A 250 10.12 -8.24 -2.16
CA VAL A 250 11.27 -8.85 -1.48
C VAL A 250 12.56 -8.57 -2.26
N GLN A 251 12.54 -8.81 -3.58
CA GLN A 251 13.70 -8.55 -4.43
C GLN A 251 14.05 -7.06 -4.49
N GLY A 252 13.05 -6.18 -4.60
CA GLY A 252 13.26 -4.73 -4.60
C GLY A 252 13.89 -4.21 -3.29
N VAL A 253 13.51 -4.78 -2.14
CA VAL A 253 14.12 -4.49 -0.84
C VAL A 253 15.59 -4.94 -0.81
N ARG A 254 15.90 -6.13 -1.34
CA ARG A 254 17.29 -6.63 -1.44
C ARG A 254 18.17 -5.79 -2.33
N ASP A 255 17.63 -5.34 -3.46
CA ASP A 255 18.32 -4.52 -4.45
C ASP A 255 18.33 -3.03 -4.11
N GLU A 256 17.68 -2.64 -2.99
CA GLU A 256 17.49 -1.25 -2.57
C GLU A 256 16.89 -0.38 -3.69
N THR A 257 15.99 -0.98 -4.47
CA THR A 257 15.34 -0.33 -5.61
C THR A 257 14.32 0.69 -5.14
N PHE A 258 14.46 1.96 -5.55
CA PHE A 258 13.53 3.02 -5.14
C PHE A 258 12.10 2.80 -5.66
N VAL A 259 11.94 2.46 -6.94
CA VAL A 259 10.63 2.13 -7.54
C VAL A 259 10.51 0.63 -7.72
N ILE A 260 9.64 0.00 -6.95
CA ILE A 260 9.33 -1.43 -6.99
C ILE A 260 8.05 -1.63 -7.79
N MET A 261 8.13 -2.31 -8.93
CA MET A 261 7.00 -2.74 -9.74
C MET A 261 7.46 -3.82 -10.74
N ILE A 262 6.52 -4.62 -11.26
CA ILE A 262 6.82 -5.73 -12.18
C ILE A 262 7.43 -5.21 -13.48
N ASP A 263 6.83 -4.21 -14.07
CA ASP A 263 7.22 -3.67 -15.39
C ASP A 263 7.47 -2.17 -15.28
N ARG A 264 8.68 -1.81 -14.83
CA ARG A 264 9.09 -0.39 -14.72
C ARG A 264 9.20 0.31 -16.06
N GLU A 265 9.50 -0.43 -17.11
CA GLU A 265 9.69 0.16 -18.44
C GLU A 265 8.38 0.71 -19.00
N SER A 266 7.25 0.09 -18.63
CA SER A 266 5.91 0.54 -19.03
C SER A 266 5.54 1.93 -18.48
N MET A 267 6.14 2.33 -17.36
CA MET A 267 5.92 3.63 -16.73
C MET A 267 6.52 4.80 -17.56
N GLY A 268 7.65 4.56 -18.19
CA GLY A 268 8.42 5.60 -18.87
C GLY A 268 7.65 6.37 -19.95
N PRO A 269 6.95 5.71 -20.89
CA PRO A 269 6.12 6.39 -21.88
C PRO A 269 5.06 7.31 -21.25
N THR A 270 4.33 6.83 -20.26
CA THR A 270 3.28 7.60 -19.56
C THR A 270 3.83 8.85 -18.86
N LEU A 271 4.99 8.72 -18.20
CA LEU A 271 5.64 9.84 -17.54
C LEU A 271 6.16 10.89 -18.54
N ARG A 272 6.73 10.46 -19.66
CA ARG A 272 7.20 11.38 -20.73
C ARG A 272 6.03 12.12 -21.36
N ASP A 273 4.98 11.40 -21.76
CA ASP A 273 3.76 12.02 -22.31
C ASP A 273 3.17 13.05 -21.34
N ARG A 274 3.09 12.70 -20.04
CA ARG A 274 2.63 13.62 -19.02
C ARG A 274 3.51 14.87 -18.91
N ALA A 275 4.84 14.69 -18.92
CA ALA A 275 5.78 15.79 -18.83
C ALA A 275 5.68 16.73 -20.05
N GLU A 276 5.64 16.19 -21.27
CA GLU A 276 5.51 16.93 -22.52
C GLU A 276 4.22 17.76 -22.58
N HIS A 277 3.08 17.17 -22.18
CA HIS A 277 1.81 17.92 -22.12
C HIS A 277 1.85 19.05 -21.10
N LEU A 278 2.37 18.80 -19.90
CA LEU A 278 2.46 19.82 -18.85
C LEU A 278 3.41 20.96 -19.26
N GLU A 279 4.54 20.65 -19.89
CA GLU A 279 5.48 21.64 -20.42
C GLU A 279 4.84 22.50 -21.51
N ALA A 280 4.00 21.90 -22.35
CA ALA A 280 3.21 22.61 -23.37
C ALA A 280 2.00 23.36 -22.79
N GLY A 281 1.75 23.32 -21.49
CA GLY A 281 0.56 23.91 -20.85
C GLY A 281 -0.76 23.21 -21.21
N ALA A 282 -0.68 21.96 -21.66
CA ALA A 282 -1.83 21.16 -22.07
C ALA A 282 -2.23 20.14 -20.98
N LEU A 283 -3.48 19.68 -21.04
CA LEU A 283 -3.95 18.58 -20.20
C LEU A 283 -3.29 17.28 -20.68
N PRO A 284 -2.58 16.54 -19.80
CA PRO A 284 -2.02 15.23 -20.15
C PRO A 284 -3.08 14.26 -20.65
N ALA A 285 -2.70 13.40 -21.60
CA ALA A 285 -3.54 12.29 -21.98
C ALA A 285 -3.75 11.38 -20.76
N HIS A 286 -5.01 11.08 -20.44
CA HIS A 286 -5.34 10.14 -19.39
C HIS A 286 -5.48 8.75 -20.00
N ALA A 287 -4.94 7.74 -19.36
CA ALA A 287 -5.35 6.39 -19.64
C ALA A 287 -6.89 6.36 -19.52
N GLY A 288 -7.57 6.12 -20.62
CA GLY A 288 -9.02 5.96 -20.61
C GLY A 288 -9.42 4.88 -19.59
N PRO A 289 -10.71 4.75 -19.27
CA PRO A 289 -11.18 3.60 -18.51
C PRO A 289 -10.59 2.37 -19.18
N MET A 290 -9.92 1.52 -18.39
CA MET A 290 -9.20 0.33 -18.88
C MET A 290 -10.00 -0.33 -20.00
N GLY A 291 -9.49 -0.20 -21.23
CA GLY A 291 -10.07 -0.79 -22.42
C GLY A 291 -9.95 -2.30 -22.39
#